data_7739dfada5335a7bb531c5c6c14fb165
#
_entry.id   7739dfada5335a7bb531c5c6c14fb165
#
_cell.length_a   1.000
_cell.length_b   1.000
_cell.length_c   1.000
_cell.angle_alpha   90.00
_cell.angle_beta   90.00
_cell.angle_gamma   90.00
#
_symmetry.space_group_name_H-M   'P 1'
#
loop_
_entity.id
_entity.type
_entity.pdbx_description
1 polymer ?
#
loop_
_entity_poly.entity_id
_entity_poly.type
_entity_poly.pdbx_seq_one_letter_code
_entity_poly.pdbx_strand_id
1 'polypeptide(L)'
;MKQIIILLAAILLCSCSAGSETKTQTTMNKIYVTIGGQTQSVTLADTQAAQELVARLQNGPLTISLNTNDDFEIWGPLGFSLTTSNRQMTAQAGDVVLYNGSNICLFADTNSWSYTPLGHFDSITGNDLRTFLKIGQNNIPVTLSLTSGATAVSKVTGAAADDGACYSLNGQRVDNPTKGMYIKNGKKVIL
;
A
#
# COMPACT_ATOMS: atom_id res chain seq x y z
N MET A 1 -0.25 -71.04 40.61
CA MET A 1 0.46 -69.75 40.45
C MET A 1 1.02 -69.73 39.03
N LYS A 2 0.33 -69.07 38.11
CA LYS A 2 0.73 -68.94 36.69
C LYS A 2 1.07 -67.46 36.48
N GLN A 3 2.32 -67.16 36.22
CA GLN A 3 2.81 -65.83 35.88
C GLN A 3 2.55 -65.60 34.38
N ILE A 4 1.83 -64.57 34.06
CA ILE A 4 1.62 -64.13 32.68
C ILE A 4 2.67 -63.02 32.39
N ILE A 5 3.58 -63.32 31.48
CA ILE A 5 4.59 -62.34 30.98
C ILE A 5 3.86 -61.56 29.86
N ILE A 6 3.65 -60.25 30.10
CA ILE A 6 3.15 -59.33 29.09
C ILE A 6 4.35 -58.76 28.37
N LEU A 7 4.49 -59.07 27.10
CA LEU A 7 5.51 -58.54 26.20
C LEU A 7 5.04 -57.18 25.71
N LEU A 8 5.69 -56.12 26.15
CA LEU A 8 5.42 -54.73 25.74
C LEU A 8 6.17 -54.44 24.43
N ALA A 9 5.46 -54.45 23.30
CA ALA A 9 6.02 -54.03 22.02
C ALA A 9 5.97 -52.53 21.91
N ALA A 10 7.13 -51.86 21.99
CA ALA A 10 7.27 -50.43 21.76
C ALA A 10 7.22 -50.15 20.24
N ILE A 11 6.10 -49.56 19.80
CA ILE A 11 5.99 -49.03 18.45
C ILE A 11 6.57 -47.61 18.43
N LEU A 12 7.73 -47.47 17.78
CA LEU A 12 8.37 -46.20 17.53
C LEU A 12 7.61 -45.48 16.39
N LEU A 13 6.68 -44.62 16.73
CA LEU A 13 6.06 -43.71 15.78
C LEU A 13 7.03 -42.57 15.47
N CYS A 14 7.67 -42.64 14.31
CA CYS A 14 8.46 -41.55 13.75
C CYS A 14 7.49 -40.47 13.27
N SER A 15 7.21 -39.48 14.12
CA SER A 15 6.46 -38.26 13.75
C SER A 15 7.35 -37.40 12.88
N CYS A 16 7.18 -37.48 11.56
CA CYS A 16 7.62 -36.42 10.64
C CYS A 16 6.80 -35.17 10.94
N SER A 17 7.33 -34.26 11.75
CA SER A 17 6.84 -32.89 11.83
C SER A 17 7.19 -32.21 10.51
N ALA A 18 6.21 -32.13 9.59
CA ALA A 18 6.25 -31.15 8.52
C ALA A 18 6.24 -29.78 9.18
N GLY A 19 7.39 -29.13 9.18
CA GLY A 19 7.50 -27.73 9.63
C GLY A 19 6.61 -26.87 8.75
N SER A 20 5.45 -26.53 9.26
CA SER A 20 4.65 -25.43 8.72
C SER A 20 5.48 -24.17 8.94
N GLU A 21 6.13 -23.70 7.89
CA GLU A 21 6.68 -22.35 7.89
C GLU A 21 5.51 -21.38 8.03
N THR A 22 5.22 -21.00 9.26
CA THR A 22 4.36 -19.86 9.52
C THR A 22 5.11 -18.65 8.98
N LYS A 23 4.80 -18.24 7.73
CA LYS A 23 5.19 -16.93 7.23
C LYS A 23 4.64 -15.93 8.23
N THR A 24 5.52 -15.36 9.02
CA THR A 24 5.21 -14.20 9.87
C THR A 24 4.81 -13.10 8.90
N GLN A 25 3.51 -12.97 8.67
CA GLN A 25 2.95 -11.86 7.91
C GLN A 25 3.20 -10.64 8.78
N THR A 26 4.25 -9.88 8.47
CA THR A 26 4.47 -8.57 9.06
C THR A 26 3.23 -7.76 8.69
N THR A 27 2.32 -7.60 9.63
CA THR A 27 1.12 -6.78 9.46
C THR A 27 1.61 -5.34 9.30
N MET A 28 1.67 -4.88 8.06
CA MET A 28 1.92 -3.47 7.79
C MET A 28 0.72 -2.70 8.31
N ASN A 29 0.91 -1.94 9.37
CA ASN A 29 -0.15 -1.15 10.01
C ASN A 29 -0.17 0.31 9.51
N LYS A 30 0.63 0.66 8.50
CA LYS A 30 0.74 2.01 7.95
C LYS A 30 0.76 2.01 6.43
N ILE A 31 0.14 3.05 5.88
CA ILE A 31 0.31 3.49 4.49
C ILE A 31 0.74 4.95 4.47
N TYR A 32 1.13 5.41 3.30
CA TYR A 32 1.51 6.79 3.06
C TYR A 32 0.62 7.39 1.99
N VAL A 33 0.17 8.62 2.22
CA VAL A 33 -0.63 9.41 1.30
C VAL A 33 0.22 10.58 0.83
N THR A 34 0.40 10.70 -0.48
CA THR A 34 1.17 11.80 -1.11
C THR A 34 0.25 12.67 -1.95
N ILE A 35 0.24 13.97 -1.68
CA ILE A 35 -0.54 14.99 -2.40
C ILE A 35 0.38 16.18 -2.66
N GLY A 36 0.53 16.58 -3.94
CA GLY A 36 1.34 17.76 -4.30
C GLY A 36 2.79 17.66 -3.86
N GLY A 37 3.37 16.46 -3.81
CA GLY A 37 4.75 16.21 -3.39
C GLY A 37 4.96 16.15 -1.86
N GLN A 38 3.94 16.40 -1.06
CA GLN A 38 3.97 16.21 0.39
C GLN A 38 3.44 14.82 0.74
N THR A 39 4.04 14.16 1.74
CA THR A 39 3.66 12.81 2.17
C THR A 39 3.32 12.79 3.65
N GLN A 40 2.20 12.18 3.99
CA GLN A 40 1.73 11.96 5.36
C GLN A 40 1.50 10.46 5.59
N SER A 41 1.77 10.01 6.81
CA SER A 41 1.50 8.62 7.20
C SER A 41 0.08 8.47 7.76
N VAL A 42 -0.50 7.31 7.48
CA VAL A 42 -1.82 6.88 7.98
C VAL A 42 -1.64 5.57 8.72
N THR A 43 -1.99 5.54 10.00
CA THR A 43 -2.12 4.28 10.74
C THR A 43 -3.41 3.59 10.34
N LEU A 44 -3.31 2.34 9.92
CA LEU A 44 -4.44 1.57 9.42
C LEU A 44 -5.36 1.10 10.55
N ALA A 45 -6.65 1.05 10.27
CA ALA A 45 -7.65 0.41 11.11
C ALA A 45 -7.53 -1.13 11.00
N ASP A 46 -7.92 -1.83 12.05
CA ASP A 46 -8.01 -3.30 12.04
C ASP A 46 -9.31 -3.74 11.35
N THR A 47 -9.31 -3.63 10.02
CA THR A 47 -10.44 -4.04 9.16
C THR A 47 -9.94 -4.85 7.98
N GLN A 48 -10.81 -5.73 7.46
CA GLN A 48 -10.52 -6.51 6.25
C GLN A 48 -10.22 -5.58 5.07
N ALA A 49 -10.96 -4.48 4.92
CA ALA A 49 -10.74 -3.48 3.87
C ALA A 49 -9.32 -2.88 3.92
N ALA A 50 -8.82 -2.54 5.11
CA ALA A 50 -7.47 -2.01 5.28
C ALA A 50 -6.40 -3.04 4.89
N GLN A 51 -6.58 -4.31 5.24
CA GLN A 51 -5.67 -5.39 4.85
C GLN A 51 -5.66 -5.62 3.33
N GLU A 52 -6.85 -5.60 2.70
CA GLU A 52 -6.98 -5.72 1.25
C GLU A 52 -6.36 -4.53 0.50
N LEU A 53 -6.48 -3.30 1.06
CA LEU A 53 -5.81 -2.13 0.53
C LEU A 53 -4.29 -2.30 0.57
N VAL A 54 -3.72 -2.77 1.69
CA VAL A 54 -2.30 -3.11 1.80
C VAL A 54 -1.89 -4.12 0.74
N ALA A 55 -2.66 -5.20 0.57
CA ALA A 55 -2.37 -6.24 -0.43
C ALA A 55 -2.35 -5.67 -1.85
N ARG A 56 -3.22 -4.70 -2.17
CA ARG A 56 -3.19 -3.99 -3.46
C ARG A 56 -1.94 -3.16 -3.63
N LEU A 57 -1.52 -2.45 -2.58
CA LEU A 57 -0.33 -1.58 -2.58
C LEU A 57 0.99 -2.37 -2.60
N GLN A 58 1.01 -3.67 -2.31
CA GLN A 58 2.17 -4.55 -2.50
C GLN A 58 2.58 -4.67 -3.97
N ASN A 59 1.65 -4.46 -4.91
CA ASN A 59 1.92 -4.45 -6.34
C ASN A 59 2.46 -3.10 -6.86
N GLY A 60 2.62 -2.13 -5.99
CA GLY A 60 3.12 -0.78 -6.28
C GLY A 60 2.18 0.32 -5.80
N PRO A 61 2.65 1.57 -5.86
CA PRO A 61 1.84 2.73 -5.50
C PRO A 61 0.59 2.86 -6.39
N LEU A 62 -0.50 3.33 -5.79
CA LEU A 62 -1.76 3.61 -6.45
C LEU A 62 -1.98 5.12 -6.52
N THR A 63 -2.10 5.67 -7.72
CA THR A 63 -2.50 7.08 -7.91
C THR A 63 -3.93 7.14 -8.38
N ILE A 64 -4.74 7.91 -7.66
CA ILE A 64 -6.17 8.15 -7.89
C ILE A 64 -6.44 9.65 -7.95
N SER A 65 -7.59 10.03 -8.50
CA SER A 65 -8.04 11.42 -8.53
C SER A 65 -9.22 11.59 -7.58
N LEU A 66 -9.07 12.50 -6.61
CA LEU A 66 -10.12 12.80 -5.65
C LEU A 66 -10.67 14.21 -5.86
N ASN A 67 -11.91 14.43 -5.41
CA ASN A 67 -12.60 15.71 -5.50
C ASN A 67 -13.04 16.15 -4.11
N THR A 68 -13.07 17.46 -3.86
CA THR A 68 -13.68 18.00 -2.64
C THR A 68 -15.18 17.75 -2.65
N ASN A 69 -15.71 17.31 -1.52
CA ASN A 69 -17.13 17.22 -1.24
C ASN A 69 -17.44 18.19 -0.10
N ASP A 70 -18.20 19.20 -0.39
CA ASP A 70 -18.43 20.36 0.48
C ASP A 70 -17.16 20.80 1.19
N ASP A 71 -16.87 21.22 2.19
CA ASP A 71 -15.57 21.58 2.78
C ASP A 71 -15.03 20.56 3.78
N PHE A 72 -15.63 19.36 3.88
CA PHE A 72 -15.28 18.44 4.95
C PHE A 72 -14.42 17.23 4.53
N GLU A 73 -14.37 16.89 3.24
CA GLU A 73 -13.56 15.75 2.77
C GLU A 73 -13.08 15.90 1.32
N ILE A 74 -12.11 15.09 0.93
CA ILE A 74 -11.86 14.75 -0.47
C ILE A 74 -12.18 13.28 -0.67
N TRP A 75 -12.84 12.92 -1.76
CA TRP A 75 -13.29 11.57 -2.03
C TRP A 75 -13.23 11.21 -3.51
N GLY A 76 -13.25 9.92 -3.79
CA GLY A 76 -13.31 9.39 -5.15
C GLY A 76 -13.04 7.90 -5.24
N PRO A 77 -13.14 7.34 -6.45
CA PRO A 77 -13.04 5.91 -6.68
C PRO A 77 -11.61 5.40 -6.50
N LEU A 78 -11.47 4.23 -5.86
CA LEU A 78 -10.22 3.48 -5.78
C LEU A 78 -9.87 2.76 -7.11
N GLY A 79 -10.86 2.55 -7.99
CA GLY A 79 -10.73 1.74 -9.19
C GLY A 79 -10.94 0.23 -8.97
N PHE A 80 -11.24 -0.18 -7.75
CA PHE A 80 -11.59 -1.54 -7.34
C PHE A 80 -12.46 -1.52 -6.08
N SER A 81 -13.05 -2.66 -5.73
CA SER A 81 -13.82 -2.81 -4.50
C SER A 81 -13.02 -3.49 -3.41
N LEU A 82 -13.32 -3.15 -2.15
CA LEU A 82 -12.82 -3.77 -0.93
C LEU A 82 -13.99 -4.32 -0.12
N THR A 83 -13.71 -5.31 0.74
CA THR A 83 -14.71 -5.87 1.64
C THR A 83 -15.21 -4.84 2.63
N THR A 84 -16.53 -4.67 2.72
CA THR A 84 -17.13 -3.68 3.61
C THR A 84 -17.44 -4.27 4.99
N SER A 85 -17.19 -3.47 6.03
CA SER A 85 -17.69 -3.66 7.39
C SER A 85 -18.34 -2.38 7.89
N ASN A 86 -19.34 -1.91 7.13
CA ASN A 86 -19.98 -0.63 7.33
C ASN A 86 -20.62 -0.53 8.72
N ARG A 87 -20.39 0.58 9.39
CA ARG A 87 -21.04 0.94 10.63
C ARG A 87 -21.40 2.43 10.62
N GLN A 88 -22.52 2.77 11.26
CA GLN A 88 -22.85 4.16 11.53
C GLN A 88 -21.79 4.76 12.44
N MET A 89 -21.12 5.81 11.98
CA MET A 89 -20.08 6.50 12.74
C MET A 89 -20.02 7.98 12.38
N THR A 90 -19.44 8.78 13.25
CA THR A 90 -19.03 10.14 12.93
C THR A 90 -17.56 10.13 12.62
N ALA A 91 -17.20 10.24 11.33
CA ALA A 91 -15.83 10.44 10.90
C ALA A 91 -15.31 11.78 11.41
N GLN A 92 -14.07 11.86 11.79
CA GLN A 92 -13.38 13.05 12.29
C GLN A 92 -12.33 13.54 11.30
N ALA A 93 -11.90 14.78 11.46
CA ALA A 93 -10.74 15.28 10.71
C ALA A 93 -9.53 14.35 10.86
N GLY A 94 -8.94 13.91 9.77
CA GLY A 94 -7.86 12.93 9.73
C GLY A 94 -8.30 11.49 9.48
N ASP A 95 -9.58 11.16 9.57
CA ASP A 95 -10.06 9.82 9.26
C ASP A 95 -9.95 9.52 7.76
N VAL A 96 -9.59 8.27 7.47
CA VAL A 96 -9.60 7.67 6.14
C VAL A 96 -10.60 6.52 6.16
N VAL A 97 -11.60 6.58 5.29
CA VAL A 97 -12.66 5.57 5.27
C VAL A 97 -12.96 5.07 3.86
N LEU A 98 -13.57 3.89 3.80
CA LEU A 98 -14.16 3.34 2.59
C LEU A 98 -15.66 3.67 2.58
N TYR A 99 -16.13 4.21 1.47
CA TYR A 99 -17.53 4.50 1.20
C TYR A 99 -18.04 3.65 0.03
N ASN A 100 -19.21 3.05 0.21
CA ASN A 100 -19.86 2.17 -0.79
C ASN A 100 -18.93 1.08 -1.37
N GLY A 101 -17.96 0.62 -0.60
CA GLY A 101 -17.07 -0.49 -0.98
C GLY A 101 -16.01 -0.18 -2.04
N SER A 102 -16.06 0.97 -2.71
CA SER A 102 -15.16 1.29 -3.82
C SER A 102 -14.61 2.72 -3.84
N ASN A 103 -15.08 3.59 -2.94
CA ASN A 103 -14.60 4.95 -2.84
C ASN A 103 -13.82 5.16 -1.55
N ILE A 104 -12.74 5.90 -1.61
CA ILE A 104 -11.99 6.37 -0.45
C ILE A 104 -12.38 7.82 -0.13
N CYS A 105 -12.53 8.12 1.16
CA CYS A 105 -12.75 9.47 1.67
C CYS A 105 -11.65 9.81 2.68
N LEU A 106 -11.08 11.01 2.56
CA LEU A 106 -10.09 11.58 3.47
C LEU A 106 -10.70 12.84 4.09
N PHE A 107 -10.95 12.80 5.40
CA PHE A 107 -11.70 13.79 6.11
C PHE A 107 -10.85 14.97 6.58
N ALA A 108 -11.31 16.19 6.29
CA ALA A 108 -10.77 17.44 6.82
C ALA A 108 -11.60 17.99 7.97
N ASP A 109 -12.83 17.49 8.15
CA ASP A 109 -13.78 17.86 9.18
C ASP A 109 -14.70 16.66 9.48
N THR A 110 -15.78 16.85 10.21
CA THR A 110 -16.67 15.79 10.67
C THR A 110 -17.81 15.51 9.71
N ASN A 111 -18.18 14.25 9.55
CA ASN A 111 -19.43 13.85 8.92
C ASN A 111 -19.92 12.51 9.50
N SER A 112 -21.25 12.38 9.63
CA SER A 112 -21.88 11.16 10.18
C SER A 112 -22.58 10.38 9.09
N TRP A 113 -22.08 9.16 8.83
CA TRP A 113 -22.65 8.25 7.84
C TRP A 113 -22.26 6.81 8.14
N SER A 114 -22.62 5.91 7.24
CA SER A 114 -22.23 4.50 7.31
C SER A 114 -20.95 4.26 6.51
N TYR A 115 -19.83 4.04 7.21
CA TYR A 115 -18.50 3.87 6.63
C TYR A 115 -17.83 2.58 7.12
N THR A 116 -16.84 2.11 6.34
CA THR A 116 -15.86 1.13 6.79
C THR A 116 -14.53 1.86 7.07
N PRO A 117 -14.00 1.85 8.31
CA PRO A 117 -12.73 2.49 8.63
C PRO A 117 -11.57 1.87 7.85
N LEU A 118 -10.69 2.71 7.30
CA LEU A 118 -9.41 2.30 6.69
C LEU A 118 -8.21 2.74 7.54
N GLY A 119 -8.29 3.90 8.21
CA GLY A 119 -7.20 4.40 9.04
C GLY A 119 -7.39 5.84 9.48
N HIS A 120 -6.29 6.43 10.01
CA HIS A 120 -6.25 7.81 10.47
C HIS A 120 -4.86 8.40 10.21
N PHE A 121 -4.78 9.67 9.80
CA PHE A 121 -3.51 10.40 9.66
C PHE A 121 -2.81 10.57 11.02
N ASP A 122 -1.49 10.29 11.07
CA ASP A 122 -0.76 10.21 12.35
C ASP A 122 -0.48 11.58 13.01
N SER A 123 -0.14 12.59 12.20
CA SER A 123 0.51 13.79 12.75
C SER A 123 0.02 15.11 12.16
N ILE A 124 -0.92 15.09 11.21
CA ILE A 124 -1.41 16.30 10.57
C ILE A 124 -2.86 16.58 10.97
N THR A 125 -3.15 17.83 11.36
CA THR A 125 -4.47 18.23 11.88
C THR A 125 -4.83 19.66 11.46
N GLY A 126 -6.07 20.05 11.69
CA GLY A 126 -6.53 21.42 11.52
C GLY A 126 -6.30 22.01 10.13
N ASN A 127 -5.81 23.26 10.08
CA ASN A 127 -5.58 23.95 8.82
C ASN A 127 -4.47 23.32 7.97
N ASP A 128 -3.48 22.66 8.57
CA ASP A 128 -2.42 21.97 7.84
C ASP A 128 -2.98 20.75 7.09
N LEU A 129 -3.90 20.00 7.72
CA LEU A 129 -4.62 18.90 7.10
C LEU A 129 -5.49 19.38 5.93
N ARG A 130 -6.27 20.48 6.11
CA ARG A 130 -7.08 21.06 5.04
C ARG A 130 -6.24 21.51 3.85
N THR A 131 -5.08 22.13 4.12
CA THR A 131 -4.14 22.56 3.10
C THR A 131 -3.51 21.36 2.37
N PHE A 132 -3.10 20.33 3.12
CA PHE A 132 -2.55 19.10 2.57
C PHE A 132 -3.57 18.38 1.67
N LEU A 133 -4.82 18.24 2.12
CA LEU A 133 -5.91 17.64 1.35
C LEU A 133 -6.39 18.51 0.18
N LYS A 134 -5.91 19.77 0.08
CA LYS A 134 -6.33 20.72 -0.96
C LYS A 134 -7.84 20.93 -1.02
N ILE A 135 -8.47 21.05 0.14
CA ILE A 135 -9.92 21.29 0.26
C ILE A 135 -10.32 22.49 -0.61
N GLY A 136 -11.41 22.35 -1.35
CA GLY A 136 -11.92 23.33 -2.32
C GLY A 136 -11.42 23.07 -3.76
N GLN A 137 -10.55 22.09 -3.98
CA GLN A 137 -10.07 21.72 -5.33
C GLN A 137 -10.71 20.43 -5.81
N ASN A 138 -10.68 20.22 -7.14
CA ASN A 138 -11.13 18.99 -7.79
C ASN A 138 -9.98 18.37 -8.59
N ASN A 139 -10.13 17.11 -8.97
CA ASN A 139 -9.13 16.33 -9.70
C ASN A 139 -7.77 16.32 -9.00
N ILE A 140 -7.78 16.18 -7.68
CA ILE A 140 -6.58 16.16 -6.83
C ILE A 140 -5.86 14.82 -7.02
N PRO A 141 -4.62 14.80 -7.57
CA PRO A 141 -3.85 13.56 -7.64
C PRO A 141 -3.40 13.14 -6.24
N VAL A 142 -3.82 11.95 -5.83
CA VAL A 142 -3.48 11.34 -4.54
C VAL A 142 -2.78 10.02 -4.79
N THR A 143 -1.58 9.84 -4.25
CA THR A 143 -0.84 8.58 -4.32
C THR A 143 -0.84 7.88 -2.97
N LEU A 144 -1.32 6.64 -2.96
CA LEU A 144 -1.25 5.73 -1.82
C LEU A 144 -0.07 4.78 -2.01
N SER A 145 0.72 4.54 -0.96
CA SER A 145 1.90 3.67 -1.02
C SER A 145 2.23 3.01 0.31
N LEU A 146 3.06 1.96 0.29
CA LEU A 146 3.59 1.30 1.50
C LEU A 146 4.90 1.93 2.00
N THR A 147 5.48 2.87 1.24
CA THR A 147 6.75 3.51 1.58
C THR A 147 6.63 5.03 1.50
N SER A 148 7.28 5.74 2.43
CA SER A 148 7.39 7.20 2.41
C SER A 148 8.33 7.64 1.29
N GLY A 149 7.87 8.25 0.25
CA GLY A 149 8.70 8.70 -0.88
C GLY A 149 8.47 7.90 -2.16
N ALA A 150 7.44 7.05 -2.18
CA ALA A 150 6.94 6.49 -3.42
C ALA A 150 6.28 7.61 -4.24
N THR A 151 7.05 8.30 -5.05
CA THR A 151 6.47 8.98 -6.22
C THR A 151 5.95 7.90 -7.15
N ALA A 152 4.72 8.03 -7.64
CA ALA A 152 4.22 7.18 -8.69
C ALA A 152 5.12 7.41 -9.94
N VAL A 153 6.18 6.63 -10.03
CA VAL A 153 6.83 6.42 -11.31
C VAL A 153 5.84 5.57 -12.09
N SER A 154 5.05 6.21 -12.94
CA SER A 154 4.28 5.49 -13.95
C SER A 154 5.26 4.52 -14.59
N LYS A 155 4.99 3.21 -14.46
CA LYS A 155 5.72 2.20 -15.21
C LYS A 155 5.56 2.61 -16.67
N VAL A 156 6.59 3.24 -17.24
CA VAL A 156 6.65 3.50 -18.66
C VAL A 156 6.75 2.12 -19.29
N THR A 157 5.59 1.57 -19.68
CA THR A 157 5.50 0.46 -20.59
C THR A 157 5.73 1.00 -22.00
N GLY A 158 6.85 1.73 -22.18
CA GLY A 158 7.47 1.87 -23.47
C GLY A 158 8.15 0.54 -23.73
N ALA A 159 7.74 -0.19 -24.76
CA ALA A 159 8.60 -1.19 -25.33
C ALA A 159 9.96 -0.51 -25.52
N ALA A 160 10.95 -0.92 -24.72
CA ALA A 160 12.31 -0.49 -24.95
C ALA A 160 12.64 -0.98 -26.35
N ALA A 161 12.64 -0.08 -27.33
CA ALA A 161 13.29 -0.37 -28.58
C ALA A 161 14.72 -0.77 -28.17
N ASP A 162 15.15 -1.97 -28.56
CA ASP A 162 16.51 -2.42 -28.36
C ASP A 162 17.39 -1.59 -29.32
N ASP A 163 17.70 -0.36 -28.89
CA ASP A 163 18.56 0.55 -29.64
C ASP A 163 20.05 0.29 -29.36
N GLY A 164 20.35 -0.73 -28.54
CA GLY A 164 21.70 -1.09 -28.14
C GLY A 164 22.44 0.01 -27.34
N ALA A 165 21.78 1.12 -27.01
CA ALA A 165 22.39 2.25 -26.36
C ALA A 165 22.77 1.94 -24.92
N CYS A 166 23.92 2.45 -24.49
CA CYS A 166 24.37 2.43 -23.10
C CYS A 166 24.05 3.76 -22.42
N TYR A 167 23.61 3.67 -21.15
CA TYR A 167 23.34 4.84 -20.32
C TYR A 167 24.16 4.77 -19.04
N SER A 168 24.67 5.90 -18.59
CA SER A 168 25.27 6.03 -17.25
C SER A 168 24.22 5.80 -16.18
N LEU A 169 24.64 5.59 -14.92
CA LEU A 169 23.72 5.46 -13.78
C LEU A 169 22.88 6.74 -13.53
N ASN A 170 23.31 7.88 -14.11
CA ASN A 170 22.59 9.17 -14.04
C ASN A 170 21.61 9.35 -15.24
N GLY A 171 21.43 8.31 -16.07
CA GLY A 171 20.51 8.35 -17.21
C GLY A 171 21.03 9.06 -18.45
N GLN A 172 22.31 9.47 -18.49
CA GLN A 172 22.94 10.08 -19.69
C GLN A 172 23.36 8.99 -20.68
N ARG A 173 23.04 9.18 -21.96
CA ARG A 173 23.50 8.30 -23.03
C ARG A 173 25.02 8.36 -23.16
N VAL A 174 25.66 7.20 -23.32
CA VAL A 174 27.11 7.05 -23.45
C VAL A 174 27.39 6.34 -24.76
N ASP A 175 27.91 7.05 -25.77
CA ASP A 175 28.14 6.49 -27.10
C ASP A 175 29.40 5.61 -27.15
N ASN A 176 30.41 5.89 -26.31
CA ASN A 176 31.65 5.11 -26.19
C ASN A 176 31.88 4.72 -24.72
N PRO A 177 31.20 3.68 -24.22
CA PRO A 177 31.35 3.28 -22.83
C PRO A 177 32.75 2.70 -22.59
N THR A 178 33.45 3.22 -21.56
CA THR A 178 34.72 2.70 -21.07
C THR A 178 34.45 1.68 -19.95
N LYS A 179 35.51 1.13 -19.36
CA LYS A 179 35.37 0.19 -18.22
C LYS A 179 34.56 0.86 -17.11
N GLY A 180 33.41 0.27 -16.77
CA GLY A 180 32.51 0.84 -15.77
C GLY A 180 31.13 0.17 -15.73
N MET A 181 30.22 0.77 -14.99
CA MET A 181 28.87 0.26 -14.77
C MET A 181 27.84 1.12 -15.54
N TYR A 182 26.99 0.48 -16.33
CA TYR A 182 26.04 1.13 -17.22
C TYR A 182 24.67 0.44 -17.18
N ILE A 183 23.66 1.09 -17.74
CA ILE A 183 22.35 0.51 -18.05
C ILE A 183 22.28 0.28 -19.56
N LYS A 184 22.05 -0.95 -19.98
CA LYS A 184 21.82 -1.33 -21.38
C LYS A 184 20.57 -2.19 -21.46
N ASN A 185 19.63 -1.85 -22.33
CA ASN A 185 18.33 -2.54 -22.48
C ASN A 185 17.59 -2.70 -21.13
N GLY A 186 17.62 -1.65 -20.29
CA GLY A 186 17.00 -1.68 -18.98
C GLY A 186 17.70 -2.57 -17.94
N LYS A 187 18.85 -3.15 -18.25
CA LYS A 187 19.63 -4.02 -17.36
C LYS A 187 20.96 -3.38 -17.01
N LYS A 188 21.40 -3.59 -15.76
CA LYS A 188 22.73 -3.20 -15.29
C LYS A 188 23.78 -4.09 -15.94
N VAL A 189 24.75 -3.49 -16.60
CA VAL A 189 25.91 -4.17 -17.20
C VAL A 189 27.22 -3.58 -16.71
N ILE A 190 28.25 -4.37 -16.65
CA ILE A 190 29.65 -3.95 -16.37
C ILE A 190 30.43 -4.19 -17.65
N LEU A 191 31.10 -3.16 -18.16
CA LEU A 191 31.97 -3.22 -19.32
C LEU A 191 33.42 -3.03 -18.90
#